data_51c24b2e049c88733e3a655658a99228
#
_entry.id   51c24b2e049c88733e3a655658a99228
#
_cell.length_a   1.000
_cell.length_b   1.000
_cell.length_c   1.000
_cell.angle_alpha   90.00
_cell.angle_beta   90.00
_cell.angle_gamma   90.00
#
_symmetry.space_group_name_H-M   'P 1'
#
loop_
_entity.id
_entity.type
_entity.pdbx_description
1 polymer ?
#
loop_
_entity_poly.entity_id
_entity_poly.type
_entity_poly.pdbx_seq_one_letter_code
_entity_poly.pdbx_strand_id
1 'polypeptide(L)'
;GLGDVYKRQTQMGFNAQSIVMNVGSAAAGYGYEYVASTLDRVKDAALKQADAMLEMPIMTPVSADTWGVKEAVMSEEDMPEWGSQEERGIEMEITTAAAVLAGGSDAVILRHPEAVKTIAKMIDALM
;
A
#
# COMPACT_ATOMS: atom_id res chain seq x y z
N GLY A 1 4.66 6.90 -18.02
CA GLY A 1 4.08 6.64 -16.72
C GLY A 1 3.49 5.25 -16.58
N LEU A 2 2.94 4.93 -15.41
CA LEU A 2 2.33 3.63 -15.14
C LEU A 2 1.21 3.28 -16.13
N GLY A 3 0.37 4.25 -16.47
CA GLY A 3 -0.71 4.04 -17.44
C GLY A 3 -0.20 3.58 -18.79
N ASP A 4 0.91 4.12 -19.23
CA ASP A 4 1.50 3.73 -20.52
C ASP A 4 2.03 2.30 -20.49
N VAL A 5 2.62 1.86 -19.37
CA VAL A 5 3.08 0.48 -19.19
C VAL A 5 1.90 -0.50 -19.29
N TYR A 6 0.82 -0.23 -18.60
CA TYR A 6 -0.37 -1.09 -18.62
C TYR A 6 -1.07 -1.08 -19.98
N LYS A 7 -1.12 0.06 -20.66
CA LYS A 7 -1.63 0.15 -22.02
C LYS A 7 -0.82 -0.71 -22.99
N ARG A 8 0.51 -0.70 -22.86
CA ARG A 8 1.37 -1.58 -23.67
C ARG A 8 1.13 -3.05 -23.39
N GLN A 9 0.91 -3.43 -22.13
CA GLN A 9 0.60 -4.81 -21.76
C GLN A 9 -0.69 -5.29 -22.42
N THR A 10 -1.74 -4.46 -22.41
CA THR A 10 -2.99 -4.80 -23.09
C THR A 10 -2.84 -4.89 -24.61
N GLN A 11 -2.04 -4.02 -25.20
CA GLN A 11 -1.74 -4.07 -26.64
C GLN A 11 -0.98 -5.33 -27.04
N MET A 12 -0.22 -5.91 -26.10
CA MET A 12 0.50 -7.17 -26.32
C MET A 12 -0.36 -8.42 -26.10
N GLY A 13 -1.65 -8.26 -25.86
CA GLY A 13 -2.58 -9.37 -25.73
C GLY A 13 -2.96 -9.76 -24.32
N PHE A 14 -2.50 -9.05 -23.30
CA PHE A 14 -2.91 -9.32 -21.92
C PHE A 14 -4.34 -8.82 -21.70
N ASN A 15 -5.15 -9.65 -21.04
CA ASN A 15 -6.49 -9.25 -20.65
C ASN A 15 -6.41 -8.21 -19.52
N ALA A 16 -7.00 -7.04 -19.72
CA ALA A 16 -7.04 -5.97 -18.71
C ALA A 16 -7.59 -6.44 -17.36
N GLN A 17 -8.54 -7.37 -17.35
CA GLN A 17 -9.10 -7.93 -16.12
C GLN A 17 -8.10 -8.82 -15.33
N SER A 18 -7.02 -9.23 -15.96
CA SER A 18 -5.97 -10.03 -15.32
C SER A 18 -4.83 -9.19 -14.75
N ILE A 19 -4.91 -7.87 -14.85
CA ILE A 19 -3.85 -6.96 -14.41
C ILE A 19 -4.23 -6.31 -13.09
N VAL A 20 -3.29 -6.33 -12.13
CA VAL A 20 -3.38 -5.62 -10.87
C VAL A 20 -2.24 -4.62 -10.80
N MET A 21 -2.53 -3.36 -10.49
CA MET A 21 -1.53 -2.30 -10.44
C MET A 21 -0.78 -2.27 -9.11
N ASN A 22 0.53 -2.07 -9.19
CA ASN A 22 1.36 -1.73 -8.04
C ASN A 22 2.01 -0.37 -8.33
N VAL A 23 1.51 0.67 -7.65
CA VAL A 23 1.99 2.05 -7.85
C VAL A 23 3.20 2.39 -6.99
N GLY A 24 3.75 1.40 -6.30
CA GLY A 24 4.82 1.60 -5.34
C GLY A 24 4.26 1.85 -3.94
N SER A 25 5.13 1.84 -2.96
CA SER A 25 4.75 2.04 -1.56
C SER A 25 5.90 2.67 -0.78
N ALA A 26 5.55 3.29 0.35
CA ALA A 26 6.50 3.77 1.35
C ALA A 26 5.84 3.70 2.72
N ALA A 27 6.64 3.42 3.75
CA ALA A 27 6.13 3.42 5.12
C ALA A 27 5.65 4.82 5.51
N ALA A 28 4.67 4.89 6.41
CA ALA A 28 4.20 6.16 6.97
C ALA A 28 5.39 6.94 7.55
N GLY A 29 5.54 8.20 7.17
CA GLY A 29 6.67 9.04 7.55
C GLY A 29 7.90 8.95 6.65
N TYR A 30 7.90 8.06 5.67
CA TYR A 30 9.03 7.83 4.76
C TYR A 30 8.67 8.08 3.29
N GLY A 31 7.82 9.06 3.03
CA GLY A 31 7.41 9.41 1.67
C GLY A 31 6.01 8.98 1.30
N TYR A 32 5.17 8.73 2.28
CA TYR A 32 3.78 8.34 2.05
C TYR A 32 3.02 9.36 1.19
N GLU A 33 3.36 10.64 1.28
CA GLU A 33 2.73 11.69 0.49
C GLU A 33 2.88 11.46 -1.02
N TYR A 34 3.97 10.84 -1.45
CA TYR A 34 4.15 10.46 -2.86
C TYR A 34 3.25 9.30 -3.25
N VAL A 35 3.07 8.34 -2.35
CA VAL A 35 2.17 7.20 -2.56
C VAL A 35 0.72 7.70 -2.64
N ALA A 36 0.30 8.54 -1.70
CA ALA A 36 -1.04 9.12 -1.69
C ALA A 36 -1.32 9.92 -2.96
N SER A 37 -0.37 10.73 -3.41
CA SER A 37 -0.50 11.51 -4.64
C SER A 37 -0.65 10.61 -5.86
N THR A 38 0.12 9.52 -5.94
CA THR A 38 0.03 8.56 -7.05
C THR A 38 -1.32 7.84 -7.06
N LEU A 39 -1.79 7.38 -5.90
CA LEU A 39 -3.10 6.74 -5.76
C LEU A 39 -4.21 7.68 -6.22
N ASP A 40 -4.18 8.93 -5.78
CA ASP A 40 -5.17 9.94 -6.16
C ASP A 40 -5.17 10.18 -7.68
N ARG A 41 -4.00 10.29 -8.28
CA ARG A 41 -3.88 10.52 -9.72
C ARG A 41 -4.43 9.35 -10.54
N VAL A 42 -4.15 8.13 -10.12
CA VAL A 42 -4.66 6.93 -10.81
C VAL A 42 -6.17 6.88 -10.72
N LYS A 43 -6.73 7.05 -9.52
CA LYS A 43 -8.18 7.01 -9.32
C LYS A 43 -8.89 8.18 -10.00
N ASP A 44 -8.29 9.37 -9.97
CA ASP A 44 -8.83 10.55 -10.63
C ASP A 44 -8.88 10.37 -12.15
N ALA A 45 -7.83 9.85 -12.75
CA ALA A 45 -7.78 9.57 -14.18
C ALA A 45 -8.82 8.51 -14.57
N ALA A 46 -8.98 7.46 -13.75
CA ALA A 46 -9.97 6.42 -14.01
C ALA A 46 -11.41 6.95 -13.95
N LEU A 47 -11.71 7.80 -12.98
CA LEU A 47 -13.07 8.29 -12.73
C LEU A 47 -13.42 9.52 -13.57
N LYS A 48 -12.55 10.53 -13.60
CA LYS A 48 -12.82 11.81 -14.25
C LYS A 48 -12.46 11.83 -15.72
N GLN A 49 -11.38 11.19 -16.09
CA GLN A 49 -10.90 11.14 -17.47
C GLN A 49 -11.36 9.90 -18.21
N ALA A 50 -12.12 9.03 -17.54
CA ALA A 50 -12.66 7.79 -18.09
C ALA A 50 -11.60 6.89 -18.73
N ASP A 51 -10.40 6.85 -18.14
CA ASP A 51 -9.33 5.99 -18.63
C ASP A 51 -9.51 4.58 -18.07
N ALA A 52 -10.13 3.71 -18.85
CA ALA A 52 -10.42 2.33 -18.45
C ALA A 52 -9.18 1.52 -18.12
N MET A 53 -8.01 1.89 -18.65
CA MET A 53 -6.75 1.21 -18.36
C MET A 53 -6.24 1.50 -16.93
N LEU A 54 -6.79 2.52 -16.27
CA LEU A 54 -6.45 2.88 -14.89
C LEU A 54 -7.53 2.49 -13.88
N GLU A 55 -8.57 1.78 -14.31
CA GLU A 55 -9.63 1.25 -13.44
C GLU A 55 -9.28 -0.07 -12.79
N MET A 56 -8.08 -0.58 -13.04
CA MET A 56 -7.60 -1.86 -12.50
C MET A 56 -7.44 -1.81 -10.98
N PRO A 57 -7.60 -2.95 -10.27
CA PRO A 57 -7.35 -3.01 -8.84
C PRO A 57 -5.91 -2.63 -8.50
N ILE A 58 -5.73 -1.95 -7.38
CA ILE A 58 -4.42 -1.53 -6.88
C ILE A 58 -4.06 -2.42 -5.69
N MET A 59 -2.89 -3.06 -5.77
CA MET A 59 -2.32 -3.83 -4.67
C MET A 59 -1.08 -3.11 -4.14
N THR A 60 -1.01 -2.89 -2.84
CA THR A 60 0.12 -2.20 -2.20
C THR A 60 0.91 -3.17 -1.32
N PRO A 61 2.21 -3.39 -1.60
CA PRO A 61 3.06 -4.29 -0.80
C PRO A 61 3.58 -3.59 0.45
N VAL A 62 2.72 -3.37 1.43
CA VAL A 62 3.04 -2.64 2.67
C VAL A 62 4.15 -3.33 3.47
N SER A 63 4.17 -4.65 3.52
CA SER A 63 5.12 -5.40 4.35
C SER A 63 6.58 -5.12 4.02
N ALA A 64 6.93 -5.06 2.75
CA ALA A 64 8.32 -4.86 2.33
C ALA A 64 8.87 -3.50 2.77
N ASP A 65 8.04 -2.46 2.69
CA ASP A 65 8.46 -1.09 3.01
C ASP A 65 8.45 -0.80 4.50
N THR A 66 7.49 -1.36 5.24
CA THR A 66 7.37 -1.08 6.68
C THR A 66 8.39 -1.82 7.53
N TRP A 67 8.73 -3.06 7.19
CA TRP A 67 9.70 -3.84 7.98
C TRP A 67 11.16 -3.54 7.63
N GLY A 68 11.41 -2.67 6.65
CA GLY A 68 12.75 -2.20 6.29
C GLY A 68 13.17 -0.88 6.94
N VAL A 69 12.27 -0.17 7.62
CA VAL A 69 12.58 1.12 8.24
C VAL A 69 13.29 0.93 9.59
N LYS A 70 13.97 1.99 10.06
CA LYS A 70 14.72 1.95 11.32
C LYS A 70 13.86 1.53 12.52
N GLU A 71 12.68 2.06 12.60
CA GLU A 71 11.73 1.78 13.69
C GLU A 71 11.36 0.30 13.76
N ALA A 72 11.42 -0.41 12.66
CA ALA A 72 11.12 -1.85 12.62
C ALA A 72 12.35 -2.73 12.86
N VAL A 73 13.56 -2.27 12.53
CA VAL A 73 14.76 -3.11 12.57
C VAL A 73 15.67 -2.84 13.77
N MET A 74 15.63 -1.66 14.39
CA MET A 74 16.46 -1.35 15.54
C MET A 74 16.01 -2.15 16.77
N SER A 75 17.00 -2.72 17.49
CA SER A 75 16.73 -3.48 18.69
C SER A 75 16.20 -2.61 19.83
N GLU A 76 15.55 -3.25 20.79
CA GLU A 76 15.07 -2.59 22.00
C GLU A 76 16.23 -2.07 22.86
N GLU A 77 17.38 -2.75 22.79
CA GLU A 77 18.59 -2.34 23.50
C GLU A 77 19.18 -1.04 22.95
N ASP A 78 19.13 -0.88 21.62
CA ASP A 78 19.68 0.30 20.96
C ASP A 78 18.76 1.52 21.07
N MET A 79 17.46 1.29 21.06
CA MET A 79 16.45 2.37 21.12
C MET A 79 15.34 2.02 22.12
N PRO A 80 15.64 1.98 23.43
CA PRO A 80 14.65 1.58 24.43
C PRO A 80 13.47 2.53 24.55
N GLU A 81 13.64 3.80 24.22
CA GLU A 81 12.57 4.79 24.24
C GLU A 81 11.47 4.55 23.19
N TRP A 82 11.75 3.73 22.19
CA TRP A 82 10.75 3.37 21.17
C TRP A 82 9.90 2.16 21.56
N GLY A 83 10.21 1.52 22.70
CA GLY A 83 9.49 0.36 23.19
C GLY A 83 9.83 -0.94 22.45
N SER A 84 8.91 -1.89 22.46
CA SER A 84 9.12 -3.21 21.86
C SER A 84 9.32 -3.12 20.34
N GLN A 85 10.34 -3.76 19.83
CA GLN A 85 10.63 -3.83 18.39
C GLN A 85 9.46 -4.43 17.61
N GLU A 86 8.86 -5.50 18.13
CA GLU A 86 7.73 -6.17 17.48
C GLU A 86 6.53 -5.23 17.40
N GLU A 87 6.19 -4.54 18.49
CA GLU A 87 5.08 -3.59 18.52
C GLU A 87 5.30 -2.43 17.56
N ARG A 88 6.54 -1.93 17.46
CA ARG A 88 6.88 -0.86 16.51
C ARG A 88 6.60 -1.28 15.06
N GLY A 89 7.03 -2.48 14.69
CA GLY A 89 6.80 -3.02 13.36
C GLY A 89 5.32 -3.21 13.07
N ILE A 90 4.57 -3.77 14.02
CA ILE A 90 3.13 -3.96 13.90
C ILE A 90 2.41 -2.63 13.71
N GLU A 91 2.71 -1.63 14.53
CA GLU A 91 2.09 -0.31 14.44
C GLU A 91 2.39 0.40 13.12
N MET A 92 3.64 0.32 12.64
CA MET A 92 4.02 0.87 11.35
C MET A 92 3.26 0.21 10.21
N GLU A 93 3.14 -1.10 10.25
CA GLU A 93 2.43 -1.86 9.22
C GLU A 93 0.94 -1.52 9.22
N ILE A 94 0.31 -1.47 10.40
CA ILE A 94 -1.11 -1.10 10.53
C ILE A 94 -1.35 0.33 10.03
N THR A 95 -0.53 1.28 10.47
CA THR A 95 -0.66 2.69 10.08
C THR A 95 -0.53 2.87 8.58
N THR A 96 0.47 2.26 7.98
CA THR A 96 0.72 2.36 6.53
C THR A 96 -0.40 1.68 5.75
N ALA A 97 -0.82 0.48 6.17
CA ALA A 97 -1.91 -0.25 5.51
C ALA A 97 -3.23 0.53 5.57
N ALA A 98 -3.57 1.06 6.73
CA ALA A 98 -4.79 1.87 6.88
C ALA A 98 -4.75 3.11 5.98
N ALA A 99 -3.60 3.77 5.90
CA ALA A 99 -3.42 4.97 5.08
C ALA A 99 -3.57 4.66 3.57
N VAL A 100 -2.95 3.60 3.07
CA VAL A 100 -3.05 3.26 1.64
C VAL A 100 -4.43 2.74 1.27
N LEU A 101 -5.10 2.01 2.15
CA LEU A 101 -6.48 1.58 1.92
C LEU A 101 -7.43 2.77 1.86
N ALA A 102 -7.29 3.73 2.78
CA ALA A 102 -8.06 4.97 2.75
C ALA A 102 -7.76 5.81 1.51
N GLY A 103 -6.54 5.75 1.00
CA GLY A 103 -6.11 6.47 -0.20
C GLY A 103 -6.55 5.86 -1.51
N GLY A 104 -7.14 4.67 -1.49
CA GLY A 104 -7.70 4.04 -2.69
C GLY A 104 -7.09 2.71 -3.10
N SER A 105 -6.17 2.14 -2.33
CA SER A 105 -5.66 0.80 -2.60
C SER A 105 -6.76 -0.24 -2.37
N ASP A 106 -6.86 -1.21 -3.25
CA ASP A 106 -7.90 -2.26 -3.18
C ASP A 106 -7.44 -3.47 -2.37
N ALA A 107 -6.14 -3.69 -2.28
CA ALA A 107 -5.55 -4.79 -1.53
C ALA A 107 -4.19 -4.40 -0.97
N VAL A 108 -3.81 -5.02 0.14
CA VAL A 108 -2.49 -4.81 0.77
C VAL A 108 -1.85 -6.14 1.10
N ILE A 109 -0.52 -6.16 1.08
CA ILE A 109 0.27 -7.31 1.52
C ILE A 109 0.82 -6.98 2.90
N LEU A 110 0.49 -7.81 3.90
CA LEU A 110 0.91 -7.64 5.28
C LEU A 110 1.74 -8.84 5.73
N ARG A 111 2.63 -8.61 6.67
CA ARG A 111 3.55 -9.64 7.15
C ARG A 111 3.18 -10.19 8.53
N HIS A 112 2.88 -9.31 9.49
CA HIS A 112 2.64 -9.74 10.87
C HIS A 112 1.18 -10.16 11.08
N PRO A 113 0.92 -11.33 11.72
CA PRO A 113 -0.45 -11.80 11.94
C PRO A 113 -1.34 -10.83 12.72
N GLU A 114 -0.80 -10.09 13.68
CA GLU A 114 -1.56 -9.10 14.44
C GLU A 114 -1.98 -7.91 13.58
N ALA A 115 -1.12 -7.48 12.64
CA ALA A 115 -1.47 -6.44 11.67
C ALA A 115 -2.60 -6.91 10.75
N VAL A 116 -2.53 -8.16 10.28
CA VAL A 116 -3.58 -8.76 9.44
C VAL A 116 -4.91 -8.78 10.18
N LYS A 117 -4.93 -9.22 11.44
CA LYS A 117 -6.16 -9.26 12.25
C LYS A 117 -6.75 -7.87 12.45
N THR A 118 -5.92 -6.90 12.78
CA THR A 118 -6.36 -5.53 13.03
C THR A 118 -6.95 -4.89 11.78
N ILE A 119 -6.26 -5.03 10.65
CA ILE A 119 -6.74 -4.48 9.37
C ILE A 119 -8.02 -5.17 8.91
N ALA A 120 -8.12 -6.49 9.10
CA ALA A 120 -9.36 -7.22 8.78
C ALA A 120 -10.55 -6.70 9.58
N LYS A 121 -10.36 -6.45 10.88
CA LYS A 121 -11.40 -5.85 11.74
C LYS A 121 -11.79 -4.45 11.28
N MET A 122 -10.81 -3.64 10.87
CA MET A 122 -11.07 -2.29 10.34
C MET A 122 -11.92 -2.35 9.06
N ILE A 123 -11.58 -3.25 8.16
CA ILE A 123 -12.33 -3.42 6.91
C ILE A 123 -13.77 -3.84 7.21
N ASP A 124 -13.96 -4.81 8.10
CA ASP A 124 -15.29 -5.28 8.49
C ASP A 124 -16.12 -4.15 9.13
N ALA A 125 -15.50 -3.31 9.94
CA ALA A 125 -16.18 -2.19 10.60
C ALA A 125 -16.61 -1.09 9.62
N LEU A 126 -15.89 -0.95 8.49
CA LEU A 126 -16.16 0.08 7.47
C LEU A 126 -17.13 -0.40 6.39
N MET A 127 -17.36 -1.68 6.32
CA MET A 127 -18.32 -2.27 5.36
C MET A 127 -19.73 -2.48 5.99
#